data_1a2071e35c9fe9834aed73003478b9ec
#
_entry.id   1a2071e35c9fe9834aed73003478b9ec
#
_cell.length_a   1.000
_cell.length_b   1.000
_cell.length_c   1.000
_cell.angle_alpha   90.00
_cell.angle_beta   90.00
_cell.angle_gamma   90.00
#
_symmetry.space_group_name_H-M   'P 1'
#
loop_
_entity.id
_entity.type
_entity.pdbx_description
1 polymer ?
#
loop_
_entity_poly.entity_id
_entity_poly.type
_entity_poly.pdbx_seq_one_letter_code
_entity_poly.pdbx_strand_id
1 'polypeptide(L)'
;DLKIAYVEVDTLLSKYNFCIDLNEAMMKKEENIRLTLNQKAATLDKDQKEFQKKYENNAFISPERAQQEYNRLMKMQQDLQALQNKLTNELAAETQKNSLQLRDSINVFLKEYNKTKGYNLILSNTGFDNLLYADSSFNITQEIIDGLNARYTSAAKK
;
A
#
# COMPACT_ATOMS: atom_id res chain seq x y z
N ASP A 1 -5.70 37.53 19.54
CA ASP A 1 -4.49 37.27 18.76
C ASP A 1 -4.58 35.94 18.01
N LEU A 2 -3.97 35.90 16.86
CA LEU A 2 -3.93 34.71 16.03
C LEU A 2 -3.02 33.63 16.66
N LYS A 3 -3.58 32.46 16.93
CA LYS A 3 -2.83 31.33 17.48
C LYS A 3 -2.55 30.32 16.38
N ILE A 4 -1.28 30.10 16.07
CA ILE A 4 -0.83 29.27 14.96
C ILE A 4 0.13 28.19 15.48
N ALA A 5 0.02 26.98 14.90
CA ALA A 5 0.98 25.90 15.11
C ALA A 5 1.29 25.21 13.79
N TYR A 6 2.34 24.41 13.75
CA TYR A 6 2.62 23.58 12.61
C TYR A 6 3.01 22.14 13.01
N VAL A 7 2.82 21.23 12.08
CA VAL A 7 3.14 19.83 12.23
C VAL A 7 4.03 19.41 11.06
N GLU A 8 5.14 18.77 11.36
CA GLU A 8 6.00 18.14 10.36
C GLU A 8 5.36 16.80 9.95
N VAL A 9 4.62 16.81 8.85
CA VAL A 9 3.78 15.68 8.45
C VAL A 9 4.59 14.44 8.12
N ASP A 10 5.75 14.60 7.50
CA ASP A 10 6.63 13.45 7.18
C ASP A 10 7.08 12.74 8.46
N THR A 11 7.48 13.49 9.47
CA THR A 11 7.84 12.96 10.78
C THR A 11 6.66 12.29 11.46
N LEU A 12 5.49 12.93 11.41
CA LEU A 12 4.26 12.36 11.96
C LEU A 12 3.93 11.00 11.33
N LEU A 13 3.92 10.93 10.01
CA LEU A 13 3.58 9.69 9.31
C LEU A 13 4.59 8.57 9.60
N SER A 14 5.86 8.91 9.80
CA SER A 14 6.90 7.91 10.12
C SER A 14 6.80 7.36 11.54
N LYS A 15 6.11 8.07 12.45
CA LYS A 15 6.01 7.71 13.88
C LYS A 15 4.58 7.40 14.34
N TYR A 16 3.59 7.63 13.51
CA TYR A 16 2.20 7.30 13.81
C TYR A 16 1.99 5.79 13.65
N ASN A 17 1.68 5.10 14.73
CA ASN A 17 1.61 3.64 14.74
C ASN A 17 0.57 3.08 13.78
N PHE A 18 -0.56 3.76 13.60
CA PHE A 18 -1.54 3.34 12.60
C PHE A 18 -0.96 3.34 11.18
N CYS A 19 -0.19 4.39 10.84
CA CYS A 19 0.49 4.47 9.55
C CYS A 19 1.53 3.36 9.39
N ILE A 20 2.32 3.11 10.43
CA ILE A 20 3.31 2.03 10.44
C ILE A 20 2.64 0.68 10.21
N ASP A 21 1.54 0.39 10.91
CA ASP A 21 0.80 -0.87 10.79
C ASP A 21 0.20 -1.05 9.38
N LEU A 22 -0.36 0.03 8.81
CA LEU A 22 -0.88 -0.02 7.44
C LEU A 22 0.23 -0.29 6.42
N ASN A 23 1.38 0.35 6.58
CA ASN A 23 2.53 0.15 5.69
C ASN A 23 3.08 -1.27 5.79
N GLU A 24 3.17 -1.82 7.00
CA GLU A 24 3.60 -3.21 7.21
C GLU A 24 2.64 -4.20 6.55
N ALA A 25 1.34 -3.98 6.70
CA ALA A 25 0.32 -4.82 6.07
C ALA A 25 0.42 -4.77 4.55
N MET A 26 0.66 -3.57 3.99
CA MET A 26 0.84 -3.38 2.54
C MET A 26 2.10 -4.08 2.03
N MET A 27 3.21 -4.00 2.77
CA MET A 27 4.46 -4.69 2.41
C MET A 27 4.26 -6.20 2.36
N LYS A 28 3.55 -6.77 3.33
CA LYS A 28 3.21 -8.20 3.33
C LYS A 28 2.35 -8.58 2.12
N LYS A 29 1.38 -7.75 1.79
CA LYS A 29 0.50 -7.96 0.65
C LYS A 29 1.27 -7.92 -0.67
N GLU A 30 2.14 -6.94 -0.84
CA GLU A 30 3.02 -6.82 -2.00
C GLU A 30 3.92 -8.05 -2.15
N GLU A 31 4.50 -8.52 -1.04
CA GLU A 31 5.34 -9.71 -1.03
C GLU A 31 4.55 -10.96 -1.43
N ASN A 32 3.34 -11.14 -0.89
CA ASN A 32 2.48 -12.27 -1.23
C ASN A 32 2.08 -12.24 -2.71
N ILE A 33 1.79 -11.07 -3.25
CA ILE A 33 1.46 -10.89 -4.67
C ILE A 33 2.68 -11.29 -5.52
N ARG A 34 3.86 -10.80 -5.17
CA ARG A 34 5.11 -11.10 -5.87
C ARG A 34 5.37 -12.60 -5.89
N LEU A 35 5.26 -13.26 -4.75
CA LEU A 35 5.47 -14.70 -4.63
C LEU A 35 4.45 -15.50 -5.46
N THR A 36 3.18 -15.11 -5.40
CA THR A 36 2.11 -15.77 -6.16
C THR A 36 2.34 -15.66 -7.66
N LEU A 37 2.65 -14.46 -8.15
CA LEU A 37 2.88 -14.22 -9.58
C LEU A 37 4.15 -14.94 -10.06
N ASN A 38 5.22 -14.91 -9.27
CA ASN A 38 6.46 -15.60 -9.60
C ASN A 38 6.27 -17.12 -9.68
N GLN A 39 5.50 -17.70 -8.75
CA GLN A 39 5.21 -19.12 -8.73
C GLN A 39 4.40 -19.54 -9.97
N LYS A 40 3.38 -18.77 -10.31
CA LYS A 40 2.55 -19.05 -11.50
C LYS A 40 3.34 -18.85 -12.79
N ALA A 41 4.18 -17.83 -12.85
CA ALA A 41 5.06 -17.60 -14.01
C ALA A 41 6.07 -18.75 -14.19
N ALA A 42 6.64 -19.26 -13.08
CA ALA A 42 7.57 -20.39 -13.12
C ALA A 42 6.89 -21.67 -13.61
N THR A 43 5.66 -21.93 -13.16
CA THR A 43 4.87 -23.07 -13.63
C THR A 43 4.58 -22.96 -15.12
N LEU A 44 4.17 -21.80 -15.59
CA LEU A 44 3.92 -21.55 -17.02
C LEU A 44 5.19 -21.76 -17.84
N ASP A 45 6.31 -21.21 -17.40
CA ASP A 45 7.60 -21.36 -18.09
C ASP A 45 8.00 -22.83 -18.19
N LYS A 46 7.87 -23.58 -17.11
CA LYS A 46 8.15 -25.03 -17.09
C LYS A 46 7.27 -25.77 -18.10
N ASP A 47 5.97 -25.50 -18.07
CA ASP A 47 5.00 -26.17 -18.94
C ASP A 47 5.25 -25.81 -20.41
N GLN A 48 5.62 -24.57 -20.71
CA GLN A 48 5.98 -24.14 -22.06
C GLN A 48 7.23 -24.84 -22.56
N LYS A 49 8.24 -25.01 -21.72
CA LYS A 49 9.47 -25.74 -22.06
C LYS A 49 9.19 -27.22 -22.30
N GLU A 50 8.35 -27.84 -21.50
CA GLU A 50 7.93 -29.24 -21.71
C GLU A 50 7.16 -29.40 -23.01
N PHE A 51 6.26 -28.47 -23.31
CA PHE A 51 5.53 -28.46 -24.59
C PHE A 51 6.49 -28.37 -25.77
N GLN A 52 7.43 -27.43 -25.73
CA GLN A 52 8.42 -27.23 -26.81
C GLN A 52 9.21 -28.49 -27.05
N LYS A 53 9.68 -29.13 -25.99
CA LYS A 53 10.46 -30.37 -26.07
C LYS A 53 9.65 -31.52 -26.69
N LYS A 54 8.40 -31.69 -26.26
CA LYS A 54 7.51 -32.72 -26.81
C LYS A 54 7.19 -32.46 -28.26
N TYR A 55 6.98 -31.23 -28.64
CA TYR A 55 6.69 -30.84 -30.01
C TYR A 55 7.89 -31.14 -30.94
N GLU A 56 9.09 -30.76 -30.51
CA GLU A 56 10.32 -30.98 -31.27
C GLU A 56 10.63 -32.47 -31.43
N ASN A 57 10.27 -33.28 -30.44
CA ASN A 57 10.56 -34.74 -30.44
C ASN A 57 9.39 -35.56 -30.98
N ASN A 58 8.36 -34.96 -31.55
CA ASN A 58 7.15 -35.63 -32.04
C ASN A 58 6.53 -36.55 -30.98
N ALA A 59 6.55 -36.10 -29.70
CA ALA A 59 6.14 -36.93 -28.58
C ALA A 59 4.64 -36.83 -28.24
N PHE A 60 3.87 -36.02 -28.97
CA PHE A 60 2.42 -35.95 -28.77
C PHE A 60 1.75 -37.15 -29.47
N ILE A 61 0.70 -37.70 -28.83
CA ILE A 61 -0.06 -38.83 -29.32
C ILE A 61 -0.74 -38.49 -30.66
N SER A 62 -1.22 -37.25 -30.80
CA SER A 62 -1.90 -36.77 -31.99
C SER A 62 -1.73 -35.27 -32.15
N PRO A 63 -1.93 -34.72 -33.39
CA PRO A 63 -1.96 -33.27 -33.60
C PRO A 63 -3.02 -32.57 -32.75
N GLU A 64 -4.17 -33.21 -32.50
CA GLU A 64 -5.24 -32.69 -31.68
C GLU A 64 -4.80 -32.50 -30.21
N ARG A 65 -4.02 -33.45 -29.70
CA ARG A 65 -3.46 -33.36 -28.33
C ARG A 65 -2.47 -32.21 -28.21
N ALA A 66 -1.62 -32.03 -29.21
CA ALA A 66 -0.67 -30.91 -29.25
C ALA A 66 -1.43 -29.56 -29.25
N GLN A 67 -2.51 -29.48 -30.05
CA GLN A 67 -3.31 -28.26 -30.10
C GLN A 67 -4.04 -27.99 -28.79
N GLN A 68 -4.57 -29.02 -28.13
CA GLN A 68 -5.19 -28.86 -26.80
C GLN A 68 -4.19 -28.33 -25.79
N GLU A 69 -2.98 -28.85 -25.77
CA GLU A 69 -1.94 -28.42 -24.86
C GLU A 69 -1.50 -26.97 -25.14
N TYR A 70 -1.36 -26.64 -26.43
CA TYR A 70 -1.08 -25.25 -26.82
C TYR A 70 -2.16 -24.30 -26.32
N ASN A 71 -3.43 -24.66 -26.52
CA ASN A 71 -4.56 -23.84 -26.07
C ASN A 71 -4.56 -23.67 -24.55
N ARG A 72 -4.24 -24.75 -23.81
CA ARG A 72 -4.12 -24.70 -22.35
C ARG A 72 -3.07 -23.70 -21.90
N LEU A 73 -1.90 -23.74 -22.54
CA LEU A 73 -0.79 -22.83 -22.22
C LEU A 73 -1.13 -21.38 -22.55
N MET A 74 -1.81 -21.15 -23.68
CA MET A 74 -2.27 -19.81 -24.05
C MET A 74 -3.26 -19.25 -23.03
N LYS A 75 -4.17 -20.11 -22.55
CA LYS A 75 -5.11 -19.73 -21.49
C LYS A 75 -4.39 -19.42 -20.19
N MET A 76 -3.41 -20.22 -19.79
CA MET A 76 -2.57 -19.96 -18.62
C MET A 76 -1.89 -18.60 -18.71
N GLN A 77 -1.35 -18.25 -19.86
CA GLN A 77 -0.69 -16.98 -20.11
C GLN A 77 -1.68 -15.81 -19.95
N GLN A 78 -2.86 -15.94 -20.54
CA GLN A 78 -3.92 -14.94 -20.44
C GLN A 78 -4.41 -14.79 -18.99
N ASP A 79 -4.61 -15.91 -18.29
CA ASP A 79 -5.05 -15.92 -16.91
C ASP A 79 -4.00 -15.27 -15.98
N LEU A 80 -2.72 -15.52 -16.24
CA LEU A 80 -1.64 -14.90 -15.47
C LEU A 80 -1.62 -13.37 -15.67
N GLN A 81 -1.78 -12.92 -16.91
CA GLN A 81 -1.85 -11.48 -17.20
C GLN A 81 -3.05 -10.84 -16.54
N ALA A 82 -4.22 -11.49 -16.61
CA ALA A 82 -5.44 -11.01 -15.97
C ALA A 82 -5.28 -10.94 -14.45
N LEU A 83 -4.66 -11.95 -13.84
CA LEU A 83 -4.39 -11.98 -12.41
C LEU A 83 -3.45 -10.84 -12.00
N GLN A 84 -2.38 -10.61 -12.77
CA GLN A 84 -1.44 -9.51 -12.51
C GLN A 84 -2.16 -8.17 -12.52
N ASN A 85 -3.01 -7.93 -13.51
CA ASN A 85 -3.78 -6.69 -13.62
C ASN A 85 -4.75 -6.53 -12.45
N LYS A 86 -5.44 -7.60 -12.09
CA LYS A 86 -6.39 -7.61 -10.95
C LYS A 86 -5.70 -7.28 -9.65
N LEU A 87 -4.58 -7.95 -9.36
CA LEU A 87 -3.85 -7.75 -8.10
C LEU A 87 -3.22 -6.36 -8.02
N THR A 88 -2.70 -5.84 -9.15
CA THR A 88 -2.16 -4.48 -9.22
C THR A 88 -3.26 -3.46 -8.94
N ASN A 89 -4.44 -3.64 -9.52
CA ASN A 89 -5.57 -2.72 -9.31
C ASN A 89 -6.09 -2.78 -7.87
N GLU A 90 -6.17 -3.97 -7.28
CA GLU A 90 -6.58 -4.15 -5.88
C GLU A 90 -5.59 -3.47 -4.94
N LEU A 91 -4.29 -3.61 -5.21
CA LEU A 91 -3.25 -2.97 -4.41
C LEU A 91 -3.34 -1.45 -4.47
N ALA A 92 -3.54 -0.89 -5.66
CA ALA A 92 -3.71 0.56 -5.85
C ALA A 92 -4.95 1.07 -5.10
N ALA A 93 -6.07 0.35 -5.18
CA ALA A 93 -7.31 0.71 -4.48
C ALA A 93 -7.11 0.68 -2.96
N GLU A 94 -6.40 -0.30 -2.44
CA GLU A 94 -6.13 -0.40 -1.01
C GLU A 94 -5.18 0.70 -0.52
N THR A 95 -4.16 1.04 -1.31
CA THR A 95 -3.26 2.17 -1.02
C THR A 95 -4.05 3.47 -0.88
N GLN A 96 -4.97 3.72 -1.81
CA GLN A 96 -5.83 4.90 -1.76
C GLN A 96 -6.76 4.90 -0.54
N LYS A 97 -7.37 3.76 -0.24
CA LYS A 97 -8.22 3.58 0.95
C LYS A 97 -7.43 3.87 2.23
N ASN A 98 -6.21 3.35 2.34
CA ASN A 98 -5.34 3.57 3.50
C ASN A 98 -4.99 5.05 3.66
N SER A 99 -4.68 5.74 2.56
CA SER A 99 -4.39 7.18 2.60
C SER A 99 -5.58 7.99 3.11
N LEU A 100 -6.79 7.66 2.65
CA LEU A 100 -8.00 8.33 3.11
C LEU A 100 -8.28 8.05 4.59
N GLN A 101 -8.08 6.81 5.04
CA GLN A 101 -8.26 6.45 6.45
C GLN A 101 -7.28 7.18 7.37
N LEU A 102 -6.01 7.30 6.95
CA LEU A 102 -5.01 8.06 7.70
C LEU A 102 -5.38 9.53 7.80
N ARG A 103 -5.76 10.12 6.68
CA ARG A 103 -6.18 11.53 6.61
C ARG A 103 -7.37 11.80 7.53
N ASP A 104 -8.39 10.95 7.45
CA ASP A 104 -9.59 11.09 8.27
C ASP A 104 -9.26 10.93 9.75
N SER A 105 -8.43 9.96 10.10
CA SER A 105 -8.01 9.71 11.48
C SER A 105 -7.27 10.91 12.06
N ILE A 106 -6.35 11.49 11.30
CA ILE A 106 -5.60 12.68 11.70
C ILE A 106 -6.55 13.87 11.86
N ASN A 107 -7.44 14.09 10.89
CA ASN A 107 -8.38 15.22 10.92
C ASN A 107 -9.35 15.13 12.09
N VAL A 108 -9.87 13.95 12.38
CA VAL A 108 -10.77 13.73 13.52
C VAL A 108 -10.03 14.03 14.83
N PHE A 109 -8.80 13.54 14.97
CA PHE A 109 -7.98 13.82 16.14
C PHE A 109 -7.71 15.32 16.30
N LEU A 110 -7.30 16.01 15.22
CA LEU A 110 -7.00 17.44 15.30
C LEU A 110 -8.21 18.28 15.70
N LYS A 111 -9.39 17.93 15.22
CA LYS A 111 -10.62 18.62 15.61
C LYS A 111 -10.88 18.49 17.12
N GLU A 112 -10.71 17.29 17.65
CA GLU A 112 -10.90 17.03 19.08
C GLU A 112 -9.83 17.70 19.92
N TYR A 113 -8.57 17.56 19.53
CA TYR A 113 -7.41 18.19 20.16
C TYR A 113 -7.57 19.70 20.23
N ASN A 114 -8.03 20.31 19.15
CA ASN A 114 -8.13 21.75 19.05
C ASN A 114 -9.28 22.35 19.84
N LYS A 115 -10.23 21.56 20.30
CA LYS A 115 -11.30 22.04 21.19
C LYS A 115 -10.74 22.64 22.48
N THR A 116 -9.64 22.08 23.00
CA THR A 116 -8.98 22.56 24.21
C THR A 116 -7.81 23.49 23.95
N LYS A 117 -7.17 23.37 22.79
CA LYS A 117 -5.96 24.16 22.45
C LYS A 117 -6.29 25.50 21.81
N GLY A 118 -7.33 25.56 21.01
CA GLY A 118 -7.81 26.82 20.44
C GLY A 118 -6.93 27.44 19.37
N TYR A 119 -6.21 26.63 18.60
CA TYR A 119 -5.45 27.16 17.46
C TYR A 119 -6.40 27.68 16.38
N ASN A 120 -6.04 28.79 15.77
CA ASN A 120 -6.76 29.32 14.60
C ASN A 120 -6.32 28.59 13.34
N LEU A 121 -5.03 28.23 13.26
CA LEU A 121 -4.44 27.50 12.13
C LEU A 121 -3.47 26.46 12.66
N ILE A 122 -3.54 25.26 12.11
CA ILE A 122 -2.52 24.21 12.26
C ILE A 122 -2.05 23.88 10.85
N LEU A 123 -0.81 24.25 10.54
CA LEU A 123 -0.23 24.14 9.22
C LEU A 123 0.59 22.86 9.09
N SER A 124 0.63 22.30 7.89
CA SER A 124 1.57 21.21 7.61
C SER A 124 2.90 21.77 7.13
N ASN A 125 4.00 21.14 7.54
CA ASN A 125 5.34 21.45 7.06
C ASN A 125 5.98 20.16 6.54
N THR A 126 6.30 20.14 5.24
CA THR A 126 6.91 18.99 4.56
C THR A 126 8.24 19.37 3.89
N GLY A 127 9.04 20.22 4.53
CA GLY A 127 10.30 20.68 3.97
C GLY A 127 10.14 21.94 3.14
N PHE A 128 10.52 21.91 1.86
CA PHE A 128 10.44 23.08 0.99
C PHE A 128 9.04 23.29 0.40
N ASP A 129 8.03 23.16 1.22
CA ASP A 129 6.65 23.42 0.85
C ASP A 129 6.27 24.87 1.17
N ASN A 130 5.04 25.14 1.54
CA ASN A 130 4.55 26.50 1.79
C ASN A 130 5.19 27.18 3.00
N LEU A 131 5.74 26.41 3.94
CA LEU A 131 6.34 26.91 5.17
C LEU A 131 7.85 26.74 5.11
N LEU A 132 8.56 27.80 4.75
CA LEU A 132 10.03 27.77 4.63
C LEU A 132 10.75 27.94 5.98
N TYR A 133 10.13 28.68 6.90
CA TYR A 133 10.69 28.93 8.22
C TYR A 133 9.55 29.11 9.23
N ALA A 134 9.74 28.53 10.40
CA ALA A 134 8.90 28.82 11.57
C ALA A 134 9.73 28.59 12.83
N ASP A 135 9.46 29.39 13.85
CA ASP A 135 10.08 29.21 15.15
C ASP A 135 9.63 27.84 15.72
N SER A 136 10.57 27.15 16.35
CA SER A 136 10.29 25.82 16.95
C SER A 136 9.23 25.85 18.05
N SER A 137 8.95 27.01 18.63
CA SER A 137 7.88 27.17 19.62
C SER A 137 6.49 26.91 19.04
N PHE A 138 6.33 26.98 17.72
CA PHE A 138 5.08 26.69 17.02
C PHE A 138 4.97 25.22 16.61
N ASN A 139 6.03 24.43 16.82
CA ASN A 139 6.06 23.02 16.43
C ASN A 139 5.35 22.14 17.45
N ILE A 140 4.21 21.57 17.06
CA ILE A 140 3.44 20.67 17.91
C ILE A 140 3.49 19.23 17.44
N THR A 141 4.43 18.90 16.56
CA THR A 141 4.52 17.56 15.92
C THR A 141 4.52 16.43 16.95
N GLN A 142 5.40 16.51 17.96
CA GLN A 142 5.51 15.43 18.95
C GLN A 142 4.23 15.28 19.77
N GLU A 143 3.61 16.38 20.15
CA GLU A 143 2.36 16.37 20.89
C GLU A 143 1.23 15.69 20.09
N ILE A 144 1.17 15.97 18.79
CA ILE A 144 0.18 15.34 17.90
C ILE A 144 0.47 13.86 17.73
N ILE A 145 1.73 13.46 17.53
CA ILE A 145 2.13 12.07 17.43
C ILE A 145 1.72 11.30 18.70
N ASP A 146 2.04 11.84 19.86
CA ASP A 146 1.72 11.20 21.14
C ASP A 146 0.21 11.01 21.32
N GLY A 147 -0.56 12.02 20.97
CA GLY A 147 -2.02 11.97 21.06
C GLY A 147 -2.64 10.97 20.09
N LEU A 148 -2.18 10.95 18.85
CA LEU A 148 -2.64 10.00 17.84
C LEU A 148 -2.32 8.56 18.25
N ASN A 149 -1.11 8.31 18.74
CA ASN A 149 -0.69 6.97 19.15
C ASN A 149 -1.44 6.49 20.39
N ALA A 150 -1.70 7.38 21.36
CA ALA A 150 -2.50 7.05 22.53
C ALA A 150 -3.94 6.67 22.13
N ARG A 151 -4.54 7.42 21.23
CA ARG A 151 -5.88 7.17 20.71
C ARG A 151 -5.95 5.85 19.94
N TYR A 152 -4.96 5.58 19.09
CA TYR A 152 -4.90 4.36 18.30
C TYR A 152 -4.76 3.13 19.20
N THR A 153 -3.90 3.16 20.19
CA THR A 153 -3.74 2.08 21.17
C THR A 153 -5.03 1.80 21.91
N SER A 154 -5.74 2.86 22.36
CA SER A 154 -7.03 2.73 23.03
C SER A 154 -8.09 2.10 22.14
N ALA A 155 -8.17 2.49 20.87
CA ALA A 155 -9.08 1.93 19.89
C ALA A 155 -8.77 0.45 19.61
N ALA A 156 -7.50 0.08 19.53
CA ALA A 156 -7.08 -1.31 19.29
C ALA A 156 -7.43 -2.24 20.46
N LYS A 157 -7.56 -1.71 21.67
CA LYS A 157 -7.94 -2.47 22.87
C LYS A 157 -9.45 -2.71 22.99
N LYS A 158 -10.24 -2.01 22.22
CA LYS A 158 -11.69 -2.21 22.15
C LYS A 158 -12.07 -3.26 21.15
#